data_0cb7dc89bf20604dbb359eeb9c890f24
#
_entry.id   0cb7dc89bf20604dbb359eeb9c890f24
#
_cell.length_a   1.000
_cell.length_b   1.000
_cell.length_c   1.000
_cell.angle_alpha   90.00
_cell.angle_beta   90.00
_cell.angle_gamma   90.00
#
_symmetry.space_group_name_H-M   'P 1'
#
loop_
_entity.id
_entity.type
_entity.pdbx_description
1 polymer ?
#
loop_
_entity_poly.entity_id
_entity_poly.type
_entity_poly.pdbx_seq_one_letter_code
_entity_poly.pdbx_strand_id
1 'polypeptide(L)'
;MPRLPVDDRAFEAALSRGRAADVDLGSALTLFYGAARPDRARRLFQTAAHVRDTMLGRRLTLTAHLHMVTGCELSPACKYCSLSSSLPSVSDERAQLTVREVLQGVRFSVKKGVESIVLVGGTDFEGSDERLRKLVVRAREVTDLNLAVDVGPSLSERTVRWLERQGVSPIYCSVETVDKEAFAAAKPGDDLGARRKFMEMVEHSGGHLGNVVMNGLGTPESLLRTLLESRRFPHTTHLHISTFHPVRGTPWARRHPASLRSSLKALAIARLAFPKLQLGLAEVGVENPRALASVSSQLEAGAGNTLAGVLVYKNVRIDNIERIREQASRVGFEAP
;
A
#
# COMPACT_ATOMS: atom_id res chain seq x y z
N MET A 1 6.28 -25.10 -14.63
CA MET A 1 5.34 -25.97 -15.36
C MET A 1 4.47 -25.11 -16.27
N PRO A 2 4.30 -25.44 -17.55
CA PRO A 2 3.29 -24.78 -18.39
C PRO A 2 1.92 -25.07 -17.77
N ARG A 3 1.20 -24.02 -17.37
CA ARG A 3 -0.15 -24.18 -16.84
C ARG A 3 -1.11 -24.42 -17.99
N LEU A 4 -2.03 -25.37 -17.81
CA LEU A 4 -3.11 -25.59 -18.77
C LEU A 4 -3.88 -24.29 -18.99
N PRO A 5 -4.29 -23.99 -20.23
CA PRO A 5 -5.08 -22.80 -20.52
C PRO A 5 -6.38 -22.84 -19.70
N VAL A 6 -6.67 -21.74 -19.00
CA VAL A 6 -7.93 -21.57 -18.28
C VAL A 6 -9.08 -21.56 -19.29
N ASP A 7 -10.05 -22.50 -19.20
CA ASP A 7 -11.23 -22.49 -20.05
C ASP A 7 -12.24 -21.39 -19.64
N ASP A 8 -13.24 -21.13 -20.49
CA ASP A 8 -14.21 -20.07 -20.25
C ASP A 8 -15.13 -20.42 -19.06
N ARG A 9 -15.52 -21.68 -18.88
CA ARG A 9 -16.38 -22.14 -17.81
C ARG A 9 -15.71 -21.95 -16.43
N ALA A 10 -14.45 -22.35 -16.32
CA ALA A 10 -13.69 -22.17 -15.08
C ALA A 10 -13.51 -20.69 -14.74
N PHE A 11 -13.23 -19.83 -15.73
CA PHE A 11 -13.12 -18.39 -15.53
C PHE A 11 -14.43 -17.78 -15.06
N GLU A 12 -15.57 -18.13 -15.67
CA GLU A 12 -16.88 -17.63 -15.27
C GLU A 12 -17.28 -18.10 -13.87
N ALA A 13 -17.02 -19.36 -13.54
CA ALA A 13 -17.28 -19.88 -12.20
C ALA A 13 -16.47 -19.10 -11.13
N ALA A 14 -15.18 -18.86 -11.41
CA ALA A 14 -14.33 -18.07 -10.52
C ALA A 14 -14.82 -16.60 -10.39
N LEU A 15 -15.28 -15.99 -11.48
CA LEU A 15 -15.83 -14.64 -11.49
C LEU A 15 -17.14 -14.56 -10.71
N SER A 16 -18.00 -15.57 -10.82
CA SER A 16 -19.25 -15.67 -10.03
C SER A 16 -18.97 -15.79 -8.53
N ARG A 17 -17.99 -16.63 -8.14
CA ARG A 17 -17.53 -16.69 -6.74
C ARG A 17 -17.00 -15.33 -6.26
N GLY A 18 -16.27 -14.63 -7.14
CA GLY A 18 -15.78 -13.28 -6.84
C GLY A 18 -16.89 -12.28 -6.52
N ARG A 19 -18.01 -12.32 -7.25
CA ARG A 19 -19.20 -11.49 -6.96
C ARG A 19 -19.81 -11.78 -5.59
N ALA A 20 -19.69 -13.02 -5.13
CA ALA A 20 -20.14 -13.45 -3.80
C ALA A 20 -19.09 -13.23 -2.69
N ALA A 21 -17.97 -12.58 -2.99
CA ALA A 21 -16.81 -12.40 -2.09
C ALA A 21 -16.18 -13.74 -1.61
N ASP A 22 -16.45 -14.84 -2.32
CA ASP A 22 -15.92 -16.18 -2.04
C ASP A 22 -14.73 -16.50 -2.94
N VAL A 23 -13.62 -15.77 -2.78
CA VAL A 23 -12.40 -15.95 -3.58
C VAL A 23 -11.37 -16.74 -2.78
N ASP A 24 -11.19 -18.02 -3.09
CA ASP A 24 -10.05 -18.81 -2.60
C ASP A 24 -8.83 -18.67 -3.52
N LEU A 25 -7.71 -19.31 -3.17
CA LEU A 25 -6.50 -19.25 -3.97
C LEU A 25 -6.69 -19.85 -5.38
N GLY A 26 -7.46 -20.92 -5.51
CA GLY A 26 -7.76 -21.56 -6.80
C GLY A 26 -8.51 -20.61 -7.73
N SER A 27 -9.58 -19.97 -7.22
CA SER A 27 -10.35 -18.97 -7.96
C SER A 27 -9.48 -17.76 -8.32
N ALA A 28 -8.66 -17.26 -7.37
CA ALA A 28 -7.75 -16.15 -7.61
C ALA A 28 -6.76 -16.44 -8.73
N LEU A 29 -6.17 -17.64 -8.74
CA LEU A 29 -5.24 -18.09 -9.81
C LEU A 29 -5.95 -18.23 -11.15
N THR A 30 -7.17 -18.79 -11.14
CA THR A 30 -8.00 -18.93 -12.36
C THR A 30 -8.31 -17.56 -12.96
N LEU A 31 -8.71 -16.59 -12.13
CA LEU A 31 -8.94 -15.21 -12.57
C LEU A 31 -7.65 -14.55 -13.09
N PHE A 32 -6.54 -14.70 -12.35
CA PHE A 32 -5.28 -14.06 -12.71
C PHE A 32 -4.73 -14.55 -14.05
N TYR A 33 -4.71 -15.87 -14.27
CA TYR A 33 -4.21 -16.45 -15.51
C TYR A 33 -5.24 -16.35 -16.65
N GLY A 34 -6.52 -16.53 -16.36
CA GLY A 34 -7.59 -16.33 -17.33
C GLY A 34 -7.62 -14.92 -17.91
N ALA A 35 -7.36 -13.91 -17.09
CA ALA A 35 -7.22 -12.50 -17.50
C ALA A 35 -5.92 -12.20 -18.27
N ALA A 36 -5.19 -13.21 -18.77
CA ALA A 36 -4.21 -13.03 -19.83
C ALA A 36 -4.88 -12.59 -21.15
N ARG A 37 -6.08 -13.08 -21.43
CA ARG A 37 -6.92 -12.66 -22.56
C ARG A 37 -7.52 -11.25 -22.28
N PRO A 38 -7.47 -10.32 -23.25
CA PRO A 38 -7.97 -8.95 -23.07
C PRO A 38 -9.47 -8.86 -22.74
N ASP A 39 -10.29 -9.71 -23.36
CA ASP A 39 -11.74 -9.78 -23.12
C ASP A 39 -12.05 -10.20 -21.67
N ARG A 40 -11.36 -11.21 -21.14
CA ARG A 40 -11.52 -11.67 -19.76
C ARG A 40 -10.94 -10.66 -18.75
N ALA A 41 -9.82 -10.00 -19.07
CA ALA A 41 -9.29 -8.94 -18.22
C ALA A 41 -10.30 -7.79 -18.06
N ARG A 42 -10.93 -7.36 -19.16
CA ARG A 42 -11.98 -6.35 -19.15
C ARG A 42 -13.16 -6.77 -18.23
N ARG A 43 -13.62 -8.00 -18.37
CA ARG A 43 -14.71 -8.53 -17.53
C ARG A 43 -14.35 -8.60 -16.06
N LEU A 44 -13.14 -9.03 -15.72
CA LEU A 44 -12.62 -9.02 -14.35
C LEU A 44 -12.61 -7.60 -13.79
N PHE A 45 -12.08 -6.62 -14.51
CA PHE A 45 -12.02 -5.22 -14.08
C PHE A 45 -13.40 -4.60 -13.93
N GLN A 46 -14.30 -4.80 -14.89
CA GLN A 46 -15.68 -4.30 -14.79
C GLN A 46 -16.42 -4.89 -13.59
N THR A 47 -16.24 -6.19 -13.30
CA THR A 47 -16.83 -6.82 -12.12
C THR A 47 -16.27 -6.24 -10.83
N ALA A 48 -14.96 -6.06 -10.74
CA ALA A 48 -14.30 -5.47 -9.58
C ALA A 48 -14.70 -3.99 -9.37
N ALA A 49 -14.77 -3.20 -10.45
CA ALA A 49 -15.25 -1.83 -10.40
C ALA A 49 -16.70 -1.73 -9.92
N HIS A 50 -17.59 -2.60 -10.41
CA HIS A 50 -18.98 -2.66 -9.96
C HIS A 50 -19.09 -2.99 -8.47
N VAL A 51 -18.31 -3.96 -7.97
CA VAL A 51 -18.25 -4.27 -6.54
C VAL A 51 -17.77 -3.06 -5.73
N ARG A 52 -16.72 -2.36 -6.17
CA ARG A 52 -16.26 -1.14 -5.52
C ARG A 52 -17.33 -0.06 -5.51
N ASP A 53 -17.97 0.22 -6.65
CA ASP A 53 -19.00 1.26 -6.77
C ASP A 53 -20.18 1.02 -5.83
N THR A 54 -20.59 -0.25 -5.71
CA THR A 54 -21.66 -0.66 -4.79
C THR A 54 -21.28 -0.48 -3.32
N MET A 55 -20.02 -0.77 -2.96
CA MET A 55 -19.59 -0.78 -1.56
C MET A 55 -19.03 0.56 -1.06
N LEU A 56 -18.37 1.32 -1.93
CA LEU A 56 -17.62 2.52 -1.55
C LEU A 56 -18.07 3.79 -2.32
N GLY A 57 -18.88 3.64 -3.38
CA GLY A 57 -19.24 4.76 -4.26
C GLY A 57 -18.06 5.23 -5.13
N ARG A 58 -18.18 6.46 -5.67
CA ARG A 58 -17.21 7.04 -6.61
C ARG A 58 -16.68 8.42 -6.18
N ARG A 59 -16.77 8.75 -4.90
CA ARG A 59 -16.16 9.98 -4.38
C ARG A 59 -14.67 9.72 -4.11
N LEU A 60 -13.81 10.50 -4.74
CA LEU A 60 -12.35 10.41 -4.54
C LEU A 60 -11.96 11.04 -3.20
N THR A 61 -11.08 10.38 -2.46
CA THR A 61 -10.42 10.89 -1.26
C THR A 61 -8.92 10.99 -1.52
N LEU A 62 -8.34 12.14 -1.23
CA LEU A 62 -6.91 12.39 -1.45
C LEU A 62 -6.15 12.34 -0.12
N THR A 63 -4.97 11.72 -0.15
CA THR A 63 -4.07 11.61 1.00
C THR A 63 -2.74 12.31 0.74
N ALA A 64 -2.03 12.65 1.81
CA ALA A 64 -0.63 13.05 1.76
C ALA A 64 0.24 12.00 2.44
N HIS A 65 1.40 11.72 1.87
CA HIS A 65 2.42 10.86 2.47
C HIS A 65 3.66 11.69 2.81
N LEU A 66 4.00 11.73 4.09
CA LEU A 66 5.21 12.39 4.59
C LEU A 66 6.27 11.32 4.85
N HIS A 67 7.27 11.25 3.97
CA HIS A 67 8.29 10.21 3.99
C HIS A 67 9.48 10.58 4.87
N MET A 68 10.20 9.56 5.36
CA MET A 68 11.36 9.72 6.24
C MET A 68 11.04 10.37 7.59
N VAL A 69 9.89 10.03 8.17
CA VAL A 69 9.58 10.47 9.55
C VAL A 69 10.41 9.71 10.58
N THR A 70 10.83 8.48 10.29
CA THR A 70 11.83 7.69 11.04
C THR A 70 12.90 7.19 10.09
N GLY A 71 14.10 6.88 10.58
CA GLY A 71 15.15 6.17 9.86
C GLY A 71 14.81 4.71 9.63
N CYS A 72 15.75 3.97 9.06
CA CYS A 72 15.66 2.53 8.89
C CYS A 72 16.96 1.87 9.38
N GLU A 73 16.86 0.99 10.38
CA GLU A 73 18.00 0.30 11.02
C GLU A 73 18.16 -1.15 10.58
N LEU A 74 17.30 -1.63 9.67
CA LEU A 74 17.39 -3.02 9.20
C LEU A 74 18.76 -3.33 8.62
N SER A 75 19.42 -4.33 9.19
CA SER A 75 20.73 -4.82 8.77
C SER A 75 20.72 -6.35 8.71
N PRO A 76 21.02 -6.96 7.55
CA PRO A 76 21.27 -6.32 6.24
C PRO A 76 20.03 -5.58 5.71
N ALA A 77 20.27 -4.48 4.99
CA ALA A 77 19.22 -3.63 4.44
C ALA A 77 18.34 -4.32 3.37
N CYS A 78 17.10 -3.87 3.24
CA CYS A 78 16.19 -4.31 2.16
C CYS A 78 16.79 -4.00 0.79
N LYS A 79 16.76 -4.99 -0.12
CA LYS A 79 17.49 -4.92 -1.40
C LYS A 79 16.83 -4.04 -2.47
N TYR A 80 15.64 -3.51 -2.22
CA TYR A 80 14.84 -2.79 -3.23
C TYR A 80 14.19 -1.50 -2.71
N CYS A 81 14.20 -1.27 -1.40
CA CYS A 81 13.42 -0.19 -0.78
C CYS A 81 14.10 1.17 -0.95
N SER A 82 13.33 2.19 -1.30
CA SER A 82 13.80 3.58 -1.37
C SER A 82 14.13 4.19 0.01
N LEU A 83 13.62 3.56 1.09
CA LEU A 83 13.95 3.89 2.48
C LEU A 83 15.00 2.94 3.06
N SER A 84 15.75 2.24 2.20
CA SER A 84 16.78 1.28 2.64
C SER A 84 17.96 1.98 3.30
N SER A 85 18.40 1.48 4.46
CA SER A 85 19.62 1.94 5.14
C SER A 85 20.90 1.77 4.30
N SER A 86 20.85 1.01 3.20
CA SER A 86 21.96 0.93 2.23
C SER A 86 22.12 2.19 1.37
N LEU A 87 21.16 3.09 1.37
CA LEU A 87 21.20 4.33 0.58
C LEU A 87 21.80 5.47 1.43
N PRO A 88 22.82 6.19 0.95
CA PRO A 88 23.38 7.34 1.67
C PRO A 88 22.34 8.41 2.01
N SER A 89 21.32 8.57 1.17
CA SER A 89 20.20 9.49 1.40
C SER A 89 19.26 9.05 2.53
N VAL A 90 19.42 7.86 3.06
CA VAL A 90 18.56 7.28 4.14
C VAL A 90 19.38 7.03 5.40
N SER A 91 20.63 6.56 5.28
CA SER A 91 21.51 6.26 6.40
C SER A 91 22.01 7.50 7.16
N ASP A 92 21.91 8.69 6.57
CA ASP A 92 22.23 9.95 7.24
C ASP A 92 21.02 10.38 8.11
N GLU A 93 21.21 10.59 9.41
CA GLU A 93 20.17 11.11 10.31
C GLU A 93 19.55 12.44 9.81
N ARG A 94 20.34 13.24 9.08
CA ARG A 94 19.89 14.46 8.42
C ARG A 94 18.88 14.22 7.29
N ALA A 95 18.75 12.99 6.79
CA ALA A 95 17.74 12.62 5.80
C ALA A 95 16.33 12.58 6.39
N GLN A 96 16.20 12.34 7.71
CA GLN A 96 14.91 12.33 8.37
C GLN A 96 14.30 13.74 8.42
N LEU A 97 12.97 13.81 8.28
CA LEU A 97 12.24 15.06 8.47
C LEU A 97 12.33 15.52 9.94
N THR A 98 12.80 16.70 10.19
CA THR A 98 12.67 17.33 11.51
C THR A 98 11.21 17.57 11.86
N VAL A 99 10.87 17.76 13.14
CA VAL A 99 9.50 18.11 13.57
C VAL A 99 8.99 19.34 12.81
N ARG A 100 9.84 20.36 12.61
CA ARG A 100 9.49 21.55 11.84
C ARG A 100 9.11 21.24 10.39
N GLU A 101 9.87 20.38 9.73
CA GLU A 101 9.62 19.99 8.33
C GLU A 101 8.34 19.14 8.22
N VAL A 102 8.08 18.24 9.19
CA VAL A 102 6.82 17.50 9.25
C VAL A 102 5.64 18.47 9.36
N LEU A 103 5.69 19.45 10.29
CA LEU A 103 4.62 20.46 10.43
C LEU A 103 4.44 21.32 9.16
N GLN A 104 5.53 21.66 8.47
CA GLN A 104 5.45 22.34 7.19
C GLN A 104 4.79 21.45 6.12
N GLY A 105 5.11 20.16 6.11
CA GLY A 105 4.46 19.17 5.24
C GLY A 105 2.97 19.01 5.54
N VAL A 106 2.59 18.93 6.82
CA VAL A 106 1.20 18.88 7.26
C VAL A 106 0.43 20.11 6.78
N ARG A 107 0.94 21.33 7.05
CA ARG A 107 0.29 22.57 6.59
C ARG A 107 0.16 22.66 5.07
N PHE A 108 1.20 22.23 4.34
CA PHE A 108 1.17 22.15 2.89
C PHE A 108 0.06 21.19 2.42
N SER A 109 -0.05 20.02 3.03
CA SER A 109 -1.06 19.00 2.71
C SER A 109 -2.49 19.50 2.98
N VAL A 110 -2.70 20.13 4.14
CA VAL A 110 -3.98 20.79 4.49
C VAL A 110 -4.37 21.83 3.43
N LYS A 111 -3.41 22.70 3.05
CA LYS A 111 -3.65 23.73 2.02
C LYS A 111 -4.01 23.14 0.65
N LYS A 112 -3.58 21.91 0.38
CA LYS A 112 -3.87 21.18 -0.87
C LYS A 112 -5.20 20.42 -0.84
N GLY A 113 -5.92 20.47 0.28
CA GLY A 113 -7.24 19.85 0.40
C GLY A 113 -7.22 18.32 0.49
N VAL A 114 -6.13 17.73 1.04
CA VAL A 114 -6.14 16.29 1.35
C VAL A 114 -6.99 16.01 2.58
N GLU A 115 -7.53 14.81 2.67
CA GLU A 115 -8.44 14.39 3.75
C GLU A 115 -7.73 13.55 4.83
N SER A 116 -6.52 13.04 4.53
CA SER A 116 -5.72 12.28 5.49
C SER A 116 -4.23 12.40 5.21
N ILE A 117 -3.42 12.11 6.22
CA ILE A 117 -1.96 12.18 6.16
C ILE A 117 -1.38 10.87 6.69
N VAL A 118 -0.48 10.27 5.93
CA VAL A 118 0.29 9.09 6.33
C VAL A 118 1.72 9.52 6.68
N LEU A 119 2.14 9.24 7.90
CA LEU A 119 3.53 9.41 8.35
C LEU A 119 4.30 8.14 7.99
N VAL A 120 5.19 8.24 7.01
CA VAL A 120 5.92 7.10 6.44
C VAL A 120 7.39 7.13 6.86
N GLY A 121 7.89 6.03 7.38
CA GLY A 121 9.29 5.89 7.78
C GLY A 121 9.84 4.49 7.58
N GLY A 122 11.10 4.31 7.95
CA GLY A 122 11.71 2.99 8.01
C GLY A 122 11.46 2.29 9.34
N THR A 123 11.99 1.09 9.48
CA THR A 123 11.97 0.32 10.72
C THR A 123 13.11 0.79 11.63
N ASP A 124 12.77 1.48 12.71
CA ASP A 124 13.66 1.98 13.75
C ASP A 124 13.13 1.49 15.10
N PHE A 125 13.81 0.51 15.71
CA PHE A 125 13.33 -0.15 16.92
C PHE A 125 13.57 0.66 18.20
N GLU A 126 14.51 1.59 18.20
CA GLU A 126 14.86 2.38 19.37
C GLU A 126 14.15 3.74 19.40
N GLY A 127 14.08 4.42 18.27
CA GLY A 127 13.61 5.81 18.18
C GLY A 127 12.14 6.01 17.82
N SER A 128 11.49 5.01 17.19
CA SER A 128 10.14 5.19 16.60
C SER A 128 9.06 5.59 17.61
N ASP A 129 9.04 5.01 18.79
CA ASP A 129 8.00 5.25 19.81
C ASP A 129 7.92 6.72 20.24
N GLU A 130 9.03 7.26 20.73
CA GLU A 130 9.10 8.64 21.21
C GLU A 130 8.88 9.62 20.06
N ARG A 131 9.55 9.37 18.94
CA ARG A 131 9.48 10.22 17.78
C ARG A 131 8.07 10.33 17.22
N LEU A 132 7.36 9.21 17.02
CA LEU A 132 5.99 9.25 16.50
C LEU A 132 5.02 9.90 17.45
N ARG A 133 5.12 9.64 18.77
CA ARG A 133 4.30 10.35 19.75
C ARG A 133 4.49 11.86 19.66
N LYS A 134 5.74 12.31 19.60
CA LYS A 134 6.07 13.74 19.44
C LYS A 134 5.48 14.31 18.15
N LEU A 135 5.65 13.61 17.01
CA LEU A 135 5.14 14.07 15.72
C LEU A 135 3.62 14.14 15.70
N VAL A 136 2.92 13.12 16.23
CA VAL A 136 1.45 13.10 16.27
C VAL A 136 0.92 14.23 17.16
N VAL A 137 1.46 14.44 18.38
CA VAL A 137 1.07 15.56 19.26
C VAL A 137 1.22 16.87 18.50
N ARG A 138 2.37 17.11 17.89
CA ARG A 138 2.64 18.37 17.18
C ARG A 138 1.80 18.52 15.90
N ALA A 139 1.50 17.44 15.20
CA ALA A 139 0.61 17.48 14.04
C ALA A 139 -0.83 17.85 14.45
N ARG A 140 -1.33 17.30 15.56
CA ARG A 140 -2.67 17.63 16.11
C ARG A 140 -2.84 19.09 16.51
N GLU A 141 -1.75 19.83 16.81
CA GLU A 141 -1.81 21.27 17.05
C GLU A 141 -2.16 22.09 15.78
N VAL A 142 -2.03 21.50 14.61
CA VAL A 142 -2.17 22.19 13.30
C VAL A 142 -3.15 21.55 12.35
N THR A 143 -3.70 20.38 12.67
CA THR A 143 -4.70 19.69 11.82
C THR A 143 -5.53 18.69 12.60
N ASP A 144 -6.82 18.61 12.22
CA ASP A 144 -7.76 17.56 12.65
C ASP A 144 -7.90 16.45 11.61
N LEU A 145 -7.12 16.50 10.51
CA LEU A 145 -7.16 15.48 9.48
C LEU A 145 -6.81 14.10 10.05
N ASN A 146 -7.34 13.07 9.40
CA ASN A 146 -7.01 11.69 9.75
C ASN A 146 -5.50 11.45 9.60
N LEU A 147 -4.87 10.91 10.64
CA LEU A 147 -3.47 10.52 10.61
C LEU A 147 -3.36 9.01 10.56
N ALA A 148 -2.45 8.51 9.74
CA ALA A 148 -2.04 7.10 9.70
C ALA A 148 -0.51 7.03 9.84
N VAL A 149 0.01 5.86 10.19
CA VAL A 149 1.46 5.64 10.32
C VAL A 149 1.89 4.38 9.56
N ASP A 150 3.05 4.44 8.91
CA ASP A 150 3.71 3.33 8.22
C ASP A 150 5.21 3.35 8.55
N VAL A 151 5.59 2.67 9.62
CA VAL A 151 6.97 2.62 10.12
C VAL A 151 7.44 1.19 10.39
N GLY A 152 6.78 0.22 9.80
CA GLY A 152 7.08 -1.19 10.00
C GLY A 152 6.75 -1.69 11.42
N PRO A 153 7.28 -2.85 11.83
CA PRO A 153 6.98 -3.48 13.12
C PRO A 153 7.82 -2.91 14.27
N SER A 154 8.05 -1.59 14.30
CA SER A 154 9.00 -0.96 15.24
C SER A 154 8.33 -0.32 16.47
N LEU A 155 7.00 -0.35 16.56
CA LEU A 155 6.28 0.28 17.67
C LEU A 155 6.00 -0.71 18.80
N SER A 156 6.13 -0.24 20.05
CA SER A 156 5.67 -0.96 21.23
C SER A 156 4.14 -0.99 21.31
N GLU A 157 3.59 -2.01 21.97
CA GLU A 157 2.15 -2.12 22.24
C GLU A 157 1.62 -0.86 22.97
N ARG A 158 2.40 -0.31 23.88
CA ARG A 158 2.07 0.94 24.59
C ARG A 158 1.87 2.10 23.61
N THR A 159 2.71 2.21 22.58
CA THR A 159 2.61 3.26 21.58
C THR A 159 1.46 3.00 20.62
N VAL A 160 1.24 1.75 20.19
CA VAL A 160 0.08 1.38 19.39
C VAL A 160 -1.22 1.75 20.09
N ARG A 161 -1.42 1.34 21.35
CA ARG A 161 -2.61 1.73 22.15
C ARG A 161 -2.76 3.23 22.34
N TRP A 162 -1.65 3.95 22.42
CA TRP A 162 -1.67 5.41 22.53
C TRP A 162 -2.09 6.05 21.19
N LEU A 163 -1.55 5.60 20.06
CA LEU A 163 -1.92 6.06 18.71
C LEU A 163 -3.42 5.87 18.45
N GLU A 164 -3.96 4.71 18.80
CA GLU A 164 -5.40 4.43 18.70
C GLU A 164 -6.22 5.48 19.49
N ARG A 165 -5.85 5.77 20.75
CA ARG A 165 -6.53 6.79 21.54
C ARG A 165 -6.39 8.21 20.96
N GLN A 166 -5.38 8.47 20.14
CA GLN A 166 -5.22 9.72 19.40
C GLN A 166 -5.98 9.73 18.06
N GLY A 167 -6.73 8.68 17.73
CA GLY A 167 -7.42 8.54 16.46
C GLY A 167 -6.47 8.42 15.27
N VAL A 168 -5.28 7.85 15.47
CA VAL A 168 -4.33 7.56 14.39
C VAL A 168 -4.66 6.18 13.80
N SER A 169 -5.12 6.15 12.56
CA SER A 169 -5.62 4.95 11.90
C SER A 169 -5.56 5.09 10.36
N PRO A 170 -5.17 4.05 9.61
CA PRO A 170 -4.65 2.77 10.09
C PRO A 170 -3.18 2.84 10.51
N ILE A 171 -2.74 1.78 11.22
CA ILE A 171 -1.33 1.49 11.47
C ILE A 171 -0.89 0.46 10.43
N TYR A 172 0.08 0.82 9.59
CA TYR A 172 0.57 -0.05 8.54
C TYR A 172 1.69 -0.96 9.04
N CYS A 173 1.62 -2.23 8.61
CA CYS A 173 2.74 -3.16 8.67
C CYS A 173 2.80 -3.94 7.35
N SER A 174 3.69 -3.51 6.47
CA SER A 174 3.82 -4.08 5.14
C SER A 174 4.46 -5.46 5.17
N VAL A 175 3.65 -6.51 4.96
CA VAL A 175 4.15 -7.90 4.86
C VAL A 175 4.88 -8.14 3.53
N GLU A 176 4.39 -7.51 2.47
CA GLU A 176 4.90 -7.53 1.09
C GLU A 176 4.87 -8.89 0.40
N THR A 177 5.30 -9.97 1.06
CA THR A 177 5.12 -11.36 0.61
C THR A 177 5.15 -12.33 1.78
N VAL A 178 4.29 -13.36 1.73
CA VAL A 178 4.30 -14.48 2.69
C VAL A 178 5.15 -15.66 2.23
N ASP A 179 5.73 -15.56 1.04
CA ASP A 179 6.71 -16.50 0.51
C ASP A 179 8.02 -16.29 1.26
N LYS A 180 8.37 -17.26 2.12
CA LYS A 180 9.52 -17.13 3.02
C LYS A 180 10.86 -16.96 2.28
N GLU A 181 11.03 -17.63 1.15
CA GLU A 181 12.27 -17.53 0.35
C GLU A 181 12.35 -16.17 -0.33
N ALA A 182 11.24 -15.73 -0.94
CA ALA A 182 11.16 -14.41 -1.56
C ALA A 182 11.33 -13.30 -0.53
N PHE A 183 10.74 -13.43 0.67
CA PHE A 183 10.89 -12.48 1.76
C PHE A 183 12.35 -12.37 2.21
N ALA A 184 12.98 -13.49 2.57
CA ALA A 184 14.37 -13.52 3.01
C ALA A 184 15.34 -13.00 1.93
N ALA A 185 15.06 -13.32 0.65
CA ALA A 185 15.85 -12.82 -0.46
C ALA A 185 15.74 -11.30 -0.64
N ALA A 186 14.57 -10.71 -0.41
CA ALA A 186 14.31 -9.29 -0.59
C ALA A 186 14.67 -8.45 0.64
N LYS A 187 14.44 -8.98 1.84
CA LYS A 187 14.51 -8.30 3.13
C LYS A 187 15.36 -9.12 4.13
N PRO A 188 16.66 -9.31 3.88
CA PRO A 188 17.49 -10.25 4.66
C PRO A 188 17.67 -9.85 6.13
N GLY A 189 17.47 -8.59 6.50
CA GLY A 189 17.55 -8.11 7.89
C GLY A 189 16.20 -7.97 8.57
N ASP A 190 15.12 -8.43 7.95
CA ASP A 190 13.75 -8.32 8.46
C ASP A 190 13.17 -9.71 8.78
N ASP A 191 12.16 -9.77 9.63
CA ASP A 191 11.53 -11.02 10.06
C ASP A 191 10.03 -11.02 9.77
N LEU A 192 9.58 -11.96 8.93
CA LEU A 192 8.18 -12.12 8.58
C LEU A 192 7.30 -12.50 9.78
N GLY A 193 7.85 -13.27 10.73
CA GLY A 193 7.17 -13.66 11.96
C GLY A 193 6.95 -12.45 12.87
N ALA A 194 7.97 -11.59 13.02
CA ALA A 194 7.87 -10.34 13.77
C ALA A 194 6.80 -9.40 13.18
N ARG A 195 6.73 -9.29 11.85
CA ARG A 195 5.68 -8.50 11.19
C ARG A 195 4.28 -9.02 11.48
N ARG A 196 4.07 -10.33 11.42
CA ARG A 196 2.78 -10.95 11.76
C ARG A 196 2.41 -10.74 13.22
N LYS A 197 3.36 -10.93 14.15
CA LYS A 197 3.13 -10.66 15.58
C LYS A 197 2.77 -9.19 15.83
N PHE A 198 3.40 -8.27 15.09
CA PHE A 198 3.05 -6.86 15.18
C PHE A 198 1.62 -6.59 14.68
N MET A 199 1.21 -7.19 13.57
CA MET A 199 -0.17 -7.07 13.07
C MET A 199 -1.18 -7.64 14.08
N GLU A 200 -0.89 -8.80 14.66
CA GLU A 200 -1.69 -9.41 15.74
C GLU A 200 -1.78 -8.47 16.96
N MET A 201 -0.67 -7.84 17.33
CA MET A 201 -0.64 -6.87 18.43
C MET A 201 -1.50 -5.63 18.14
N VAL A 202 -1.45 -5.09 16.93
CA VAL A 202 -2.30 -3.95 16.53
C VAL A 202 -3.78 -4.32 16.67
N GLU A 203 -4.21 -5.48 16.16
CA GLU A 203 -5.59 -5.95 16.27
C GLU A 203 -6.04 -6.16 17.73
N HIS A 204 -5.21 -6.84 18.54
CA HIS A 204 -5.50 -7.05 19.96
C HIS A 204 -5.58 -5.73 20.76
N SER A 205 -4.95 -4.68 20.26
CA SER A 205 -5.03 -3.34 20.83
C SER A 205 -6.28 -2.56 20.39
N GLY A 206 -7.15 -3.15 19.56
CA GLY A 206 -8.34 -2.52 18.99
C GLY A 206 -8.06 -1.68 17.74
N GLY A 207 -6.82 -1.74 17.21
CA GLY A 207 -6.40 -0.93 16.08
C GLY A 207 -6.82 -1.43 14.72
N HIS A 208 -6.83 -0.52 13.74
CA HIS A 208 -7.06 -0.86 12.35
C HIS A 208 -5.72 -1.01 11.61
N LEU A 209 -5.64 -2.06 10.81
CA LEU A 209 -4.44 -2.38 10.04
C LEU A 209 -4.49 -1.82 8.62
N GLY A 210 -3.32 -1.34 8.18
CA GLY A 210 -2.97 -1.21 6.78
C GLY A 210 -1.89 -2.24 6.39
N ASN A 211 -1.99 -2.81 5.21
CA ASN A 211 -0.99 -3.74 4.69
C ASN A 211 -0.58 -3.35 3.27
N VAL A 212 0.66 -3.63 2.92
CA VAL A 212 1.16 -3.51 1.55
C VAL A 212 1.69 -4.88 1.10
N VAL A 213 1.29 -5.28 -0.09
CA VAL A 213 1.74 -6.49 -0.77
C VAL A 213 2.51 -6.10 -2.02
N MET A 214 3.64 -6.74 -2.31
CA MET A 214 4.49 -6.34 -3.44
C MET A 214 4.46 -7.37 -4.57
N ASN A 215 3.95 -6.93 -5.73
CA ASN A 215 4.09 -7.65 -6.97
C ASN A 215 5.54 -7.56 -7.47
N GLY A 216 6.18 -8.69 -7.73
CA GLY A 216 7.55 -8.78 -8.26
C GLY A 216 8.59 -9.29 -7.26
N LEU A 217 8.22 -9.60 -6.00
CA LEU A 217 9.11 -10.29 -5.07
C LEU A 217 9.13 -11.80 -5.27
N GLY A 218 8.01 -12.38 -5.68
CA GLY A 218 7.86 -13.82 -5.89
C GLY A 218 7.01 -14.13 -7.12
N THR A 219 6.37 -15.30 -7.11
CA THR A 219 5.48 -15.76 -8.19
C THR A 219 4.09 -15.08 -8.11
N PRO A 220 3.27 -15.14 -9.18
CA PRO A 220 1.87 -14.72 -9.09
C PRO A 220 1.09 -15.48 -8.01
N GLU A 221 1.41 -16.73 -7.76
CA GLU A 221 0.81 -17.49 -6.68
C GLU A 221 1.19 -16.94 -5.30
N SER A 222 2.47 -16.63 -5.08
CA SER A 222 2.94 -15.98 -3.84
C SER A 222 2.23 -14.65 -3.61
N LEU A 223 2.06 -13.83 -4.66
CA LEU A 223 1.34 -12.56 -4.63
C LEU A 223 -0.11 -12.75 -4.16
N LEU A 224 -0.85 -13.66 -4.80
CA LEU A 224 -2.26 -13.90 -4.48
C LEU A 224 -2.44 -14.54 -3.10
N ARG A 225 -1.55 -15.45 -2.71
CA ARG A 225 -1.53 -16.03 -1.37
C ARG A 225 -1.31 -14.93 -0.31
N THR A 226 -0.40 -14.00 -0.58
CA THR A 226 -0.13 -12.87 0.31
C THR A 226 -1.34 -11.95 0.45
N LEU A 227 -2.03 -11.63 -0.66
CA LEU A 227 -3.28 -10.87 -0.62
C LEU A 227 -4.33 -11.54 0.26
N LEU A 228 -4.56 -12.84 0.05
CA LEU A 228 -5.58 -13.60 0.77
C LEU A 228 -5.22 -13.82 2.25
N GLU A 229 -3.96 -13.74 2.63
CA GLU A 229 -3.53 -13.79 4.05
C GLU A 229 -4.13 -12.64 4.87
N SER A 230 -4.48 -11.52 4.26
CA SER A 230 -5.13 -10.40 4.96
C SER A 230 -6.47 -10.79 5.63
N ARG A 231 -7.08 -11.92 5.25
CA ARG A 231 -8.26 -12.47 5.94
C ARG A 231 -7.99 -12.90 7.38
N ARG A 232 -6.73 -13.18 7.72
CA ARG A 232 -6.35 -13.51 9.11
C ARG A 232 -6.43 -12.31 10.04
N PHE A 233 -6.56 -11.11 9.47
CA PHE A 233 -6.55 -9.83 10.17
C PHE A 233 -7.84 -9.08 9.86
N PRO A 234 -8.95 -9.37 10.56
CA PRO A 234 -10.28 -8.81 10.28
C PRO A 234 -10.37 -7.29 10.47
N HIS A 235 -9.47 -6.69 11.26
CA HIS A 235 -9.40 -5.24 11.41
C HIS A 235 -8.59 -4.54 10.31
N THR A 236 -8.20 -5.26 9.26
CA THR A 236 -7.59 -4.62 8.08
C THR A 236 -8.60 -3.72 7.39
N THR A 237 -8.27 -2.46 7.19
CA THR A 237 -9.08 -1.46 6.48
C THR A 237 -8.46 -1.05 5.15
N HIS A 238 -7.15 -1.12 5.04
CA HIS A 238 -6.40 -0.72 3.85
C HIS A 238 -5.48 -1.86 3.39
N LEU A 239 -5.51 -2.15 2.09
CA LEU A 239 -4.62 -3.12 1.48
C LEU A 239 -4.12 -2.56 0.14
N HIS A 240 -2.84 -2.27 0.07
CA HIS A 240 -2.22 -1.73 -1.12
C HIS A 240 -1.34 -2.76 -1.82
N ILE A 241 -1.23 -2.64 -3.14
CA ILE A 241 -0.35 -3.46 -3.95
C ILE A 241 0.75 -2.56 -4.49
N SER A 242 1.99 -2.79 -4.08
CA SER A 242 3.16 -2.18 -4.69
C SER A 242 3.60 -2.99 -5.91
N THR A 243 4.02 -2.30 -6.96
CA THR A 243 4.63 -2.92 -8.14
C THR A 243 6.14 -2.74 -8.05
N PHE A 244 6.89 -3.80 -7.92
CA PHE A 244 8.34 -3.70 -7.82
C PHE A 244 8.90 -2.83 -8.94
N HIS A 245 9.64 -1.80 -8.55
CA HIS A 245 10.38 -0.92 -9.41
C HIS A 245 11.83 -0.82 -8.89
N PRO A 246 12.85 -1.02 -9.76
CA PRO A 246 14.24 -0.97 -9.32
C PRO A 246 14.62 0.45 -8.89
N VAL A 247 15.10 0.58 -7.65
CA VAL A 247 15.58 1.85 -7.09
C VAL A 247 17.09 1.96 -7.26
N ARG A 248 17.54 3.05 -7.84
CA ARG A 248 18.98 3.31 -8.05
C ARG A 248 19.73 3.35 -6.71
N GLY A 249 20.87 2.69 -6.65
CA GLY A 249 21.70 2.59 -5.46
C GLY A 249 21.36 1.39 -4.55
N THR A 250 20.24 0.72 -4.77
CA THR A 250 19.91 -0.52 -4.05
C THR A 250 20.54 -1.75 -4.73
N PRO A 251 20.71 -2.87 -4.01
CA PRO A 251 21.21 -4.11 -4.60
C PRO A 251 20.38 -4.63 -5.79
N TRP A 252 19.07 -4.31 -5.83
CA TRP A 252 18.18 -4.73 -6.92
C TRP A 252 17.96 -3.66 -8.01
N ALA A 253 18.76 -2.63 -8.05
CA ALA A 253 18.67 -1.54 -9.03
C ALA A 253 18.74 -1.97 -10.51
N ARG A 254 19.26 -3.18 -10.79
CA ARG A 254 19.35 -3.74 -12.16
C ARG A 254 18.29 -4.80 -12.48
N ARG A 255 17.36 -5.10 -11.56
CA ARG A 255 16.27 -6.03 -11.85
C ARG A 255 15.24 -5.40 -12.76
N HIS A 256 14.54 -6.24 -13.53
CA HIS A 256 13.41 -5.76 -14.31
C HIS A 256 12.24 -5.37 -13.42
N PRO A 257 11.54 -4.26 -13.70
CA PRO A 257 10.34 -3.88 -12.98
C PRO A 257 9.24 -4.93 -13.18
N ALA A 258 8.38 -5.09 -12.17
CA ALA A 258 7.20 -5.94 -12.29
C ALA A 258 6.17 -5.34 -13.27
N SER A 259 5.27 -6.19 -13.76
CA SER A 259 4.23 -5.78 -14.70
C SER A 259 3.10 -5.04 -14.00
N LEU A 260 2.82 -3.80 -14.40
CA LEU A 260 1.65 -3.04 -13.97
C LEU A 260 0.35 -3.80 -14.26
N ARG A 261 0.24 -4.45 -15.42
CA ARG A 261 -0.93 -5.28 -15.75
C ARG A 261 -1.16 -6.41 -14.74
N SER A 262 -0.09 -7.00 -14.22
CA SER A 262 -0.19 -8.02 -13.16
C SER A 262 -0.69 -7.41 -11.85
N SER A 263 -0.25 -6.21 -11.49
CA SER A 263 -0.74 -5.50 -10.31
C SER A 263 -2.21 -5.13 -10.44
N LEU A 264 -2.66 -4.66 -11.61
CA LEU A 264 -4.08 -4.37 -11.87
C LEU A 264 -4.96 -5.62 -11.78
N LYS A 265 -4.50 -6.77 -12.28
CA LYS A 265 -5.23 -8.04 -12.11
C LYS A 265 -5.32 -8.45 -10.64
N ALA A 266 -4.21 -8.34 -9.90
CA ALA A 266 -4.18 -8.63 -8.48
C ALA A 266 -5.09 -7.69 -7.69
N LEU A 267 -5.13 -6.40 -8.04
CA LEU A 267 -6.02 -5.40 -7.48
C LEU A 267 -7.50 -5.74 -7.69
N ALA A 268 -7.88 -6.12 -8.90
CA ALA A 268 -9.24 -6.54 -9.21
C ALA A 268 -9.65 -7.79 -8.42
N ILE A 269 -8.75 -8.78 -8.32
CA ILE A 269 -8.98 -9.99 -7.52
C ILE A 269 -9.08 -9.64 -6.03
N ALA A 270 -8.24 -8.74 -5.52
CA ALA A 270 -8.32 -8.26 -4.15
C ALA A 270 -9.67 -7.56 -3.87
N ARG A 271 -10.21 -6.77 -4.81
CA ARG A 271 -11.54 -6.17 -4.69
C ARG A 271 -12.63 -7.21 -4.57
N LEU A 272 -12.57 -8.27 -5.37
CA LEU A 272 -13.53 -9.36 -5.28
C LEU A 272 -13.40 -10.16 -3.97
N ALA A 273 -12.18 -10.30 -3.44
CA ALA A 273 -11.93 -10.99 -2.16
C ALA A 273 -12.27 -10.13 -0.93
N PHE A 274 -12.17 -8.82 -1.05
CA PHE A 274 -12.33 -7.84 0.03
C PHE A 274 -13.17 -6.63 -0.44
N PRO A 275 -14.48 -6.79 -0.54
CA PRO A 275 -15.37 -5.77 -1.14
C PRO A 275 -15.33 -4.39 -0.48
N LYS A 276 -15.03 -4.32 0.82
CA LYS A 276 -15.11 -3.11 1.64
C LYS A 276 -13.76 -2.43 1.91
N LEU A 277 -12.62 -3.08 1.63
CA LEU A 277 -11.32 -2.51 1.93
C LEU A 277 -10.99 -1.32 1.03
N GLN A 278 -10.25 -0.37 1.56
CA GLN A 278 -9.54 0.62 0.75
C GLN A 278 -8.37 -0.07 0.05
N LEU A 279 -8.49 -0.20 -1.26
CA LEU A 279 -7.53 -0.90 -2.11
C LEU A 279 -6.91 0.07 -3.10
N GLY A 280 -5.61 -0.05 -3.36
CA GLY A 280 -4.94 0.77 -4.36
C GLY A 280 -3.57 0.23 -4.73
N LEU A 281 -2.96 0.85 -5.74
CA LEU A 281 -1.55 0.66 -5.97
C LEU A 281 -0.78 1.68 -5.12
N ALA A 282 0.17 1.22 -4.31
CA ALA A 282 0.90 2.05 -3.33
C ALA A 282 1.88 3.06 -3.95
N GLU A 283 1.85 3.27 -5.26
CA GLU A 283 2.95 3.87 -5.99
C GLU A 283 2.58 5.15 -6.71
N VAL A 284 2.23 6.19 -5.98
CA VAL A 284 2.07 7.53 -6.56
C VAL A 284 3.32 8.38 -6.31
N GLY A 285 4.50 7.73 -6.23
CA GLY A 285 5.75 8.39 -5.91
C GLY A 285 6.51 8.97 -7.11
N VAL A 286 7.47 9.83 -6.80
CA VAL A 286 8.46 10.41 -7.75
C VAL A 286 9.17 9.33 -8.54
N GLU A 287 9.33 8.17 -7.92
CA GLU A 287 10.15 7.08 -8.43
C GLU A 287 9.42 6.22 -9.45
N ASN A 288 8.08 6.31 -9.52
CA ASN A 288 7.26 5.55 -10.47
C ASN A 288 6.21 6.42 -11.19
N PRO A 289 6.60 7.21 -12.20
CA PRO A 289 5.66 8.04 -12.96
C PRO A 289 4.59 7.21 -13.70
N ARG A 290 4.81 5.89 -13.89
CA ARG A 290 3.82 4.99 -14.49
C ARG A 290 2.63 4.75 -13.58
N ALA A 291 2.81 4.74 -12.26
CA ALA A 291 1.72 4.58 -11.31
C ALA A 291 0.76 5.77 -11.38
N LEU A 292 1.29 6.99 -11.42
CA LEU A 292 0.48 8.19 -11.60
C LEU A 292 -0.25 8.21 -12.95
N ALA A 293 0.40 7.76 -14.03
CA ALA A 293 -0.23 7.65 -15.34
C ALA A 293 -1.31 6.55 -15.42
N SER A 294 -1.39 5.67 -14.43
CA SER A 294 -2.33 4.53 -14.40
C SER A 294 -3.53 4.72 -13.48
N VAL A 295 -3.75 5.92 -12.92
CA VAL A 295 -4.85 6.17 -11.97
C VAL A 295 -6.21 5.75 -12.54
N SER A 296 -6.55 6.16 -13.76
CA SER A 296 -7.80 5.72 -14.43
C SER A 296 -7.89 4.19 -14.48
N SER A 297 -6.82 3.50 -14.89
CA SER A 297 -6.80 2.03 -14.98
C SER A 297 -6.90 1.34 -13.61
N GLN A 298 -6.36 1.98 -12.54
CA GLN A 298 -6.52 1.47 -11.17
C GLN A 298 -7.98 1.56 -10.73
N LEU A 299 -8.63 2.69 -10.99
CA LEU A 299 -10.04 2.91 -10.66
C LEU A 299 -10.96 1.98 -11.47
N GLU A 300 -10.66 1.77 -12.76
CA GLU A 300 -11.35 0.78 -13.61
C GLU A 300 -11.13 -0.66 -13.15
N ALA A 301 -10.00 -0.97 -12.55
CA ALA A 301 -9.71 -2.29 -11.98
C ALA A 301 -10.26 -2.48 -10.56
N GLY A 302 -11.06 -1.55 -10.05
CA GLY A 302 -11.71 -1.66 -8.74
C GLY A 302 -10.89 -1.14 -7.57
N ALA A 303 -9.89 -0.26 -7.82
CA ALA A 303 -9.24 0.47 -6.74
C ALA A 303 -10.27 1.19 -5.86
N GLY A 304 -9.93 1.37 -4.59
CA GLY A 304 -10.72 2.18 -3.66
C GLY A 304 -10.64 3.66 -4.02
N ASN A 305 -11.29 4.47 -3.20
CA ASN A 305 -11.45 5.90 -3.46
C ASN A 305 -10.26 6.73 -2.95
N THR A 306 -9.35 6.12 -2.18
CA THR A 306 -8.27 6.85 -1.50
C THR A 306 -6.97 6.74 -2.28
N LEU A 307 -6.43 7.87 -2.73
CA LEU A 307 -5.21 7.97 -3.51
C LEU A 307 -4.24 9.00 -2.91
N ALA A 308 -2.93 8.73 -2.98
CA ALA A 308 -1.90 9.66 -2.53
C ALA A 308 -1.73 10.80 -3.55
N GLY A 309 -2.22 11.98 -3.22
CA GLY A 309 -2.13 13.20 -4.05
C GLY A 309 -0.92 14.07 -3.73
N VAL A 310 -0.44 14.04 -2.49
CA VAL A 310 0.68 14.84 -2.01
C VAL A 310 1.77 13.94 -1.45
N LEU A 311 3.02 14.21 -1.84
CA LEU A 311 4.19 13.52 -1.29
C LEU A 311 5.19 14.56 -0.76
N VAL A 312 5.68 14.33 0.46
CA VAL A 312 6.65 15.18 1.13
C VAL A 312 7.88 14.37 1.50
N TYR A 313 9.02 14.81 1.02
CA TYR A 313 10.35 14.32 1.36
C TYR A 313 11.17 15.47 1.96
N LYS A 314 12.41 15.23 2.39
CA LYS A 314 13.29 16.20 3.06
C LYS A 314 13.31 17.59 2.39
N ASN A 315 13.53 17.65 1.10
CA ASN A 315 13.64 18.91 0.35
C ASN A 315 12.71 18.98 -0.85
N VAL A 316 11.74 18.04 -0.95
CA VAL A 316 10.88 17.90 -2.11
C VAL A 316 9.43 17.78 -1.68
N ARG A 317 8.56 18.55 -2.30
CA ARG A 317 7.11 18.45 -2.19
C ARG A 317 6.52 18.24 -3.57
N ILE A 318 5.75 17.17 -3.72
CA ILE A 318 5.13 16.81 -4.98
C ILE A 318 3.63 16.91 -4.79
N ASP A 319 3.01 17.62 -5.69
CA ASP A 319 1.58 17.78 -5.78
C ASP A 319 1.11 17.17 -7.10
N ASN A 320 0.37 16.07 -6.97
CA ASN A 320 -0.21 15.35 -8.10
C ASN A 320 -1.74 15.48 -8.15
N ILE A 321 -2.33 16.32 -7.30
CA ILE A 321 -3.77 16.38 -7.09
C ILE A 321 -4.53 16.60 -8.39
N GLU A 322 -4.16 17.63 -9.16
CA GLU A 322 -4.86 17.95 -10.42
C GLU A 322 -4.76 16.82 -11.46
N ARG A 323 -3.61 16.17 -11.55
CA ARG A 323 -3.44 15.02 -12.45
C ARG A 323 -4.27 13.81 -12.04
N ILE A 324 -4.41 13.60 -10.74
CA ILE A 324 -5.25 12.50 -10.20
C ILE A 324 -6.71 12.84 -10.44
N ARG A 325 -7.15 14.07 -10.17
CA ARG A 325 -8.52 14.56 -10.43
C ARG A 325 -8.90 14.40 -11.90
N GLU A 326 -8.03 14.84 -12.81
CA GLU A 326 -8.25 14.71 -14.25
C GLU A 326 -8.43 13.26 -14.68
N GLN A 327 -7.57 12.33 -14.21
CA GLN A 327 -7.69 10.93 -14.56
C GLN A 327 -8.91 10.26 -13.89
N ALA A 328 -9.25 10.64 -12.67
CA ALA A 328 -10.41 10.10 -11.95
C ALA A 328 -11.72 10.56 -12.60
N SER A 329 -11.81 11.82 -13.01
CA SER A 329 -13.00 12.37 -13.71
C SER A 329 -13.26 11.68 -15.05
N ARG A 330 -12.21 11.27 -15.78
CA ARG A 330 -12.35 10.53 -17.05
C ARG A 330 -13.07 9.18 -16.89
N VAL A 331 -13.07 8.61 -15.69
CA VAL A 331 -13.73 7.35 -15.37
C VAL A 331 -14.90 7.54 -14.40
N GLY A 332 -15.43 8.77 -14.28
CA GLY A 332 -16.67 9.10 -13.60
C GLY A 332 -16.56 9.18 -12.07
N PHE A 333 -15.39 9.54 -11.54
CA PHE A 333 -15.22 9.85 -10.13
C PHE A 333 -15.45 11.33 -9.84
N GLU A 334 -16.12 11.59 -8.72
CA GLU A 334 -16.19 12.92 -8.13
C GLU A 334 -14.90 13.18 -7.36
N ALA A 335 -14.17 14.22 -7.75
CA ALA A 335 -12.95 14.65 -7.09
C ALA A 335 -13.22 15.98 -6.37
N PRO A 336 -13.04 16.02 -5.03
CA PRO A 336 -13.22 17.25 -4.23
C PRO A 336 -12.18 18.32 -4.53
#